data_73a22a9fb2cbe238fc1dd6da2e6d5a5c
#
_entry.id   73a22a9fb2cbe238fc1dd6da2e6d5a5c
#
_cell.length_a   1.000
_cell.length_b   1.000
_cell.length_c   1.000
_cell.angle_alpha   90.00
_cell.angle_beta   90.00
_cell.angle_gamma   90.00
#
_symmetry.space_group_name_H-M   'P 1'
#
loop_
_entity.id
_entity.type
_entity.pdbx_description
1 polymer ?
#
loop_
_entity_poly.entity_id
_entity_poly.type
_entity_poly.pdbx_seq_one_letter_code
_entity_poly.pdbx_strand_id
1 'polypeptide(L)'
;MIIGYNEPEKSLSSSQLAFWMLFVGIAFVMIYVRAMSSLNAHPIFLVYVWAVAVTIIFRYVFYAIYDPLLSKLGEYQPSVMLIVPAKNESSVVYETAKAINELEYPREKLQVVMVNDGSDDDTGYWMDKCVTDFDYHVIHLEDNLGKRQAIARAMEINSSEITVLVDSDSALEKSSILEGLRGFISPKVAAICGHTDVDNSTSTWLTKMQAQQYFIAFKTFKSLESFFGSVICCSGAFSMYRTDVIKPLMGEWTTQKFLGTVRTFGDDRGLTNLLLRDGHNIIYLPKAKARTIVPQTLGVYVRQQLRWRRSFLMESISALGHMWKRPIGASLMFYLVLFLTMASPFVVSYFLIIGPIFDDFNPLLYIVGLTLIILLHQVFYWAFQLPPADKVGFFSLMPMLPVWIFFTLLLLPWAMMTLSDSSWGTR
;
A
#
# COMPACT_ATOMS: atom_id res chain seq x y z
N MET A 1 14.54 -24.35 12.41
CA MET A 1 15.15 -23.02 12.10
C MET A 1 15.34 -23.00 10.60
N ILE A 2 14.55 -22.16 9.88
CA ILE A 2 14.66 -22.04 8.41
C ILE A 2 15.94 -21.23 8.14
N ILE A 3 16.83 -21.75 7.29
CA ILE A 3 18.07 -21.06 6.92
C ILE A 3 17.70 -20.01 5.87
N GLY A 4 17.95 -18.73 6.17
CA GLY A 4 17.73 -17.63 5.21
C GLY A 4 18.63 -17.82 3.97
N TYR A 5 18.07 -17.58 2.78
CA TYR A 5 18.74 -17.68 1.49
C TYR A 5 18.65 -16.34 0.76
N ASN A 6 19.79 -15.77 0.38
CA ASN A 6 19.83 -14.62 -0.52
C ASN A 6 19.88 -15.12 -1.97
N GLU A 7 19.02 -14.55 -2.82
CA GLU A 7 19.10 -14.82 -4.25
C GLU A 7 20.36 -14.19 -4.86
N PRO A 8 20.97 -14.79 -5.88
CA PRO A 8 22.14 -14.21 -6.51
C PRO A 8 21.83 -12.80 -7.05
N GLU A 9 22.73 -11.84 -6.77
CA GLU A 9 22.63 -10.47 -7.25
C GLU A 9 22.45 -10.44 -8.77
N LYS A 10 21.38 -9.77 -9.22
CA LYS A 10 21.21 -9.46 -10.64
C LYS A 10 22.00 -8.20 -10.96
N SER A 11 22.87 -8.25 -11.96
CA SER A 11 23.53 -7.07 -12.50
C SER A 11 22.49 -6.02 -12.92
N LEU A 12 22.73 -4.75 -12.60
CA LEU A 12 21.87 -3.65 -13.02
C LEU A 12 21.84 -3.54 -14.56
N SER A 13 20.67 -3.36 -15.12
CA SER A 13 20.52 -3.02 -16.54
C SER A 13 21.07 -1.61 -16.83
N SER A 14 21.38 -1.31 -18.08
CA SER A 14 21.84 0.01 -18.49
C SER A 14 20.85 1.13 -18.11
N SER A 15 19.54 0.88 -18.20
CA SER A 15 18.50 1.83 -17.79
C SER A 15 18.47 2.06 -16.28
N GLN A 16 18.71 1.03 -15.49
CA GLN A 16 18.79 1.13 -14.03
C GLN A 16 20.05 1.88 -13.59
N LEU A 17 21.18 1.63 -14.23
CA LEU A 17 22.42 2.37 -13.98
C LEU A 17 22.24 3.85 -14.35
N ALA A 18 21.65 4.16 -15.51
CA ALA A 18 21.34 5.53 -15.93
C ALA A 18 20.41 6.23 -14.92
N PHE A 19 19.41 5.53 -14.38
CA PHE A 19 18.57 6.09 -13.31
C PHE A 19 19.41 6.49 -12.08
N TRP A 20 20.30 5.63 -11.60
CA TRP A 20 21.09 5.94 -10.41
C TRP A 20 22.06 7.11 -10.64
N MET A 21 22.67 7.20 -11.82
CA MET A 21 23.49 8.37 -12.17
C MET A 21 22.66 9.65 -12.19
N LEU A 22 21.47 9.62 -12.80
CA LEU A 22 20.56 10.75 -12.84
C LEU A 22 20.05 11.11 -11.44
N PHE A 23 19.73 10.14 -10.61
CA PHE A 23 19.29 10.33 -9.22
C PHE A 23 20.35 11.06 -8.39
N VAL A 24 21.61 10.64 -8.48
CA VAL A 24 22.72 11.30 -7.79
C VAL A 24 22.89 12.74 -8.32
N GLY A 25 22.83 12.95 -9.64
CA GLY A 25 22.90 14.27 -10.25
C GLY A 25 21.77 15.19 -9.78
N ILE A 26 20.52 14.72 -9.81
CA ILE A 26 19.35 15.49 -9.33
C ILE A 26 19.47 15.78 -7.84
N ALA A 27 19.88 14.80 -7.01
CA ALA A 27 20.08 15.01 -5.59
C ALA A 27 21.13 16.12 -5.32
N PHE A 28 22.25 16.10 -6.06
CA PHE A 28 23.27 17.15 -6.00
C PHE A 28 22.73 18.53 -6.39
N VAL A 29 21.99 18.60 -7.52
CA VAL A 29 21.37 19.86 -7.98
C VAL A 29 20.35 20.35 -6.96
N MET A 30 19.52 19.48 -6.41
CA MET A 30 18.57 19.83 -5.37
C MET A 30 19.27 20.39 -4.12
N ILE A 31 20.33 19.75 -3.65
CA ILE A 31 21.14 20.21 -2.51
C ILE A 31 21.76 21.58 -2.82
N TYR A 32 22.38 21.75 -4.00
CA TYR A 32 22.99 22.99 -4.42
C TYR A 32 22.00 24.15 -4.54
N VAL A 33 20.90 23.96 -5.27
CA VAL A 33 19.83 24.96 -5.42
C VAL A 33 19.25 25.35 -4.06
N ARG A 34 19.10 24.39 -3.15
CA ARG A 34 18.61 24.63 -1.79
C ARG A 34 19.62 25.41 -0.94
N ALA A 35 20.90 25.07 -1.01
CA ALA A 35 21.95 25.82 -0.31
C ALA A 35 21.98 27.29 -0.77
N MET A 36 21.81 27.54 -2.09
CA MET A 36 21.79 28.89 -2.66
C MET A 36 20.49 29.66 -2.36
N SER A 37 19.33 28.99 -2.38
CA SER A 37 18.02 29.63 -2.12
C SER A 37 17.73 29.81 -0.62
N SER A 38 18.51 29.20 0.27
CA SER A 38 18.33 29.29 1.73
C SER A 38 18.61 30.69 2.30
N LEU A 39 19.26 31.55 1.54
CA LEU A 39 19.64 32.91 2.00
C LEU A 39 18.43 33.84 2.21
N ASN A 40 17.29 33.57 1.59
CA ASN A 40 16.09 34.45 1.62
C ASN A 40 14.78 33.75 2.00
N ALA A 41 14.77 32.46 2.33
CA ALA A 41 13.54 31.75 2.67
C ALA A 41 13.32 31.65 4.19
N HIS A 42 12.05 31.74 4.61
CA HIS A 42 11.72 31.58 6.02
C HIS A 42 12.16 30.19 6.55
N PRO A 43 12.86 30.09 7.70
CA PRO A 43 13.48 28.85 8.19
C PRO A 43 12.55 27.63 8.26
N ILE A 44 11.29 27.83 8.61
CA ILE A 44 10.29 26.75 8.73
C ILE A 44 10.08 26.04 7.38
N PHE A 45 10.02 26.81 6.28
CA PHE A 45 9.83 26.21 4.95
C PHE A 45 11.08 25.47 4.46
N LEU A 46 12.26 25.94 4.86
CA LEU A 46 13.50 25.22 4.60
C LEU A 46 13.53 23.85 5.26
N VAL A 47 13.15 23.79 6.54
CA VAL A 47 13.05 22.51 7.27
C VAL A 47 12.12 21.54 6.55
N TYR A 48 10.93 22.01 6.13
CA TYR A 48 9.96 21.16 5.39
C TYR A 48 10.56 20.62 4.10
N VAL A 49 11.19 21.47 3.32
CA VAL A 49 11.74 21.08 2.01
C VAL A 49 12.92 20.12 2.15
N TRP A 50 13.80 20.34 3.12
CA TRP A 50 14.88 19.40 3.45
C TRP A 50 14.31 18.06 3.94
N ALA A 51 13.26 18.07 4.76
CA ALA A 51 12.59 16.87 5.22
C ALA A 51 11.99 16.06 4.04
N VAL A 52 11.39 16.73 3.06
CA VAL A 52 10.93 16.08 1.81
C VAL A 52 12.09 15.47 1.04
N ALA A 53 13.18 16.21 0.85
CA ALA A 53 14.36 15.72 0.13
C ALA A 53 14.98 14.50 0.81
N VAL A 54 15.17 14.55 2.13
CA VAL A 54 15.66 13.43 2.95
C VAL A 54 14.75 12.21 2.78
N THR A 55 13.43 12.39 2.88
CA THR A 55 12.46 11.29 2.72
C THR A 55 12.59 10.63 1.34
N ILE A 56 12.73 11.40 0.27
CA ILE A 56 12.90 10.89 -1.10
C ILE A 56 14.23 10.11 -1.21
N ILE A 57 15.33 10.70 -0.74
CA ILE A 57 16.65 10.06 -0.80
C ILE A 57 16.62 8.73 -0.03
N PHE A 58 16.12 8.71 1.20
CA PHE A 58 16.03 7.50 2.00
C PHE A 58 15.22 6.40 1.32
N ARG A 59 14.06 6.75 0.72
CA ARG A 59 13.22 5.77 0.00
C ARG A 59 13.98 5.07 -1.11
N TYR A 60 14.72 5.80 -1.93
CA TYR A 60 15.46 5.22 -3.05
C TYR A 60 16.72 4.46 -2.58
N VAL A 61 17.43 4.99 -1.59
CA VAL A 61 18.59 4.28 -1.00
C VAL A 61 18.16 2.96 -0.40
N PHE A 62 17.10 2.95 0.43
CA PHE A 62 16.62 1.70 1.03
C PHE A 62 15.99 0.75 0.01
N TYR A 63 15.38 1.25 -1.06
CA TYR A 63 14.99 0.41 -2.18
C TYR A 63 16.19 -0.31 -2.82
N ALA A 64 17.30 0.41 -2.99
CA ALA A 64 18.51 -0.14 -3.63
C ALA A 64 19.19 -1.22 -2.78
N ILE A 65 19.17 -1.09 -1.46
CA ILE A 65 19.84 -2.01 -0.52
C ILE A 65 18.89 -3.03 0.11
N TYR A 66 17.59 -2.95 -0.20
CA TYR A 66 16.60 -3.87 0.36
C TYR A 66 16.73 -5.25 -0.28
N ASP A 67 17.23 -6.19 0.49
CA ASP A 67 17.33 -7.60 0.15
C ASP A 67 16.83 -8.43 1.34
N PRO A 68 15.55 -8.91 1.31
CA PRO A 68 14.99 -9.67 2.41
C PRO A 68 15.61 -11.07 2.48
N LEU A 69 15.94 -11.51 3.68
CA LEU A 69 16.27 -12.89 3.93
C LEU A 69 15.05 -13.78 3.66
N LEU A 70 15.22 -14.80 2.83
CA LEU A 70 14.14 -15.67 2.40
C LEU A 70 14.51 -17.14 2.65
N SER A 71 13.50 -18.00 2.83
CA SER A 71 13.67 -19.44 2.72
C SER A 71 13.77 -19.86 1.25
N LYS A 72 14.22 -21.10 0.99
CA LYS A 72 14.16 -21.64 -0.37
C LYS A 72 12.71 -21.78 -0.81
N LEU A 73 12.46 -21.58 -2.10
CA LEU A 73 11.12 -21.70 -2.66
C LEU A 73 10.59 -23.13 -2.43
N GLY A 74 9.38 -23.21 -1.86
CA GLY A 74 8.72 -24.49 -1.57
C GLY A 74 9.26 -25.24 -0.33
N GLU A 75 10.27 -24.74 0.38
CA GLU A 75 10.79 -25.36 1.62
C GLU A 75 9.77 -25.34 2.76
N TYR A 76 8.98 -24.26 2.87
CA TYR A 76 7.93 -24.10 3.86
C TYR A 76 6.56 -24.11 3.16
N GLN A 77 5.79 -25.15 3.40
CA GLN A 77 4.46 -25.36 2.81
C GLN A 77 3.45 -25.71 3.91
N PRO A 78 3.05 -24.74 4.75
CA PRO A 78 2.06 -24.93 5.81
C PRO A 78 0.65 -25.10 5.26
N SER A 79 -0.32 -25.39 6.13
CA SER A 79 -1.74 -25.21 5.80
C SER A 79 -2.07 -23.73 5.64
N VAL A 80 -2.84 -23.40 4.61
CA VAL A 80 -3.20 -22.01 4.25
C VAL A 80 -4.71 -21.89 4.12
N MET A 81 -5.30 -20.88 4.78
CA MET A 81 -6.66 -20.44 4.49
C MET A 81 -6.61 -19.09 3.75
N LEU A 82 -7.18 -19.05 2.54
CA LEU A 82 -7.32 -17.84 1.75
C LEU A 82 -8.76 -17.32 1.92
N ILE A 83 -8.88 -16.07 2.35
CA ILE A 83 -10.16 -15.42 2.65
C ILE A 83 -10.41 -14.29 1.65
N VAL A 84 -11.56 -14.32 0.98
CA VAL A 84 -12.03 -13.30 0.03
C VAL A 84 -13.35 -12.72 0.53
N PRO A 85 -13.36 -11.59 1.23
CA PRO A 85 -14.58 -10.87 1.57
C PRO A 85 -15.07 -10.07 0.36
N ALA A 86 -16.38 -10.10 0.04
CA ALA A 86 -16.96 -9.36 -1.06
C ALA A 86 -18.32 -8.74 -0.70
N LYS A 87 -18.58 -7.57 -1.27
CA LYS A 87 -19.85 -6.85 -1.20
C LYS A 87 -20.11 -6.16 -2.54
N ASN A 88 -21.17 -6.56 -3.25
CA ASN A 88 -21.60 -5.97 -4.52
C ASN A 88 -20.49 -5.93 -5.57
N GLU A 89 -19.89 -7.09 -5.83
CA GLU A 89 -18.80 -7.28 -6.81
C GLU A 89 -19.26 -8.04 -8.07
N SER A 90 -20.49 -8.53 -8.10
CA SER A 90 -21.06 -9.27 -9.24
C SER A 90 -20.11 -10.36 -9.75
N SER A 91 -19.90 -10.45 -11.05
CA SER A 91 -19.03 -11.47 -11.67
C SER A 91 -17.51 -11.25 -11.41
N VAL A 92 -17.10 -10.11 -10.89
CA VAL A 92 -15.68 -9.83 -10.61
C VAL A 92 -15.11 -10.81 -9.59
N VAL A 93 -15.91 -11.18 -8.59
CA VAL A 93 -15.52 -12.15 -7.58
C VAL A 93 -15.20 -13.54 -8.14
N TYR A 94 -15.86 -13.93 -9.25
CA TYR A 94 -15.62 -15.19 -9.94
C TYR A 94 -14.29 -15.17 -10.72
N GLU A 95 -13.89 -14.02 -11.29
CA GLU A 95 -12.57 -13.89 -11.94
C GLU A 95 -11.44 -13.95 -10.90
N THR A 96 -11.64 -13.37 -9.72
CA THR A 96 -10.71 -13.54 -8.57
C THR A 96 -10.60 -15.03 -8.18
N ALA A 97 -11.73 -15.75 -8.10
CA ALA A 97 -11.76 -17.18 -7.79
C ALA A 97 -11.00 -18.02 -8.83
N LYS A 98 -11.13 -17.71 -10.12
CA LYS A 98 -10.35 -18.36 -11.18
C LYS A 98 -8.84 -18.17 -10.99
N ALA A 99 -8.40 -16.95 -10.71
CA ALA A 99 -6.98 -16.68 -10.46
C ALA A 99 -6.45 -17.46 -9.25
N ILE A 100 -7.27 -17.59 -8.19
CA ILE A 100 -6.94 -18.40 -7.02
C ILE A 100 -6.87 -19.89 -7.39
N ASN A 101 -7.74 -20.37 -8.29
CA ASN A 101 -7.74 -21.74 -8.75
C ASN A 101 -6.48 -22.13 -9.57
N GLU A 102 -5.78 -21.14 -10.12
CA GLU A 102 -4.54 -21.35 -10.89
C GLU A 102 -3.26 -21.30 -10.02
N LEU A 103 -3.39 -21.13 -8.70
CA LEU A 103 -2.24 -21.02 -7.81
C LEU A 103 -1.41 -22.32 -7.75
N GLU A 104 -0.11 -22.16 -7.81
CA GLU A 104 0.89 -23.24 -7.66
C GLU A 104 1.08 -23.58 -6.18
N TYR A 105 0.02 -24.13 -5.55
CA TYR A 105 0.05 -24.57 -4.14
C TYR A 105 -0.70 -25.89 -3.98
N PRO A 106 -0.22 -26.82 -3.11
CA PRO A 106 -0.89 -28.11 -2.89
C PRO A 106 -2.34 -27.91 -2.46
N ARG A 107 -3.28 -28.49 -3.20
CA ARG A 107 -4.74 -28.33 -2.98
C ARG A 107 -5.17 -28.80 -1.59
N GLU A 108 -4.61 -29.88 -1.11
CA GLU A 108 -4.87 -30.45 0.21
C GLU A 108 -4.41 -29.56 1.37
N LYS A 109 -3.58 -28.54 1.08
CA LYS A 109 -3.10 -27.56 2.05
C LYS A 109 -3.71 -26.16 1.88
N LEU A 110 -4.53 -25.95 0.84
CA LEU A 110 -5.15 -24.66 0.53
C LEU A 110 -6.67 -24.74 0.70
N GLN A 111 -7.18 -24.11 1.74
CA GLN A 111 -8.60 -23.88 1.90
C GLN A 111 -8.96 -22.46 1.42
N VAL A 112 -9.99 -22.32 0.59
CA VAL A 112 -10.48 -21.01 0.12
C VAL A 112 -11.85 -20.77 0.73
N VAL A 113 -12.00 -19.62 1.40
CA VAL A 113 -13.26 -19.19 2.03
C VAL A 113 -13.63 -17.83 1.46
N MET A 114 -14.77 -17.76 0.79
CA MET A 114 -15.35 -16.53 0.30
C MET A 114 -16.48 -16.07 1.21
N VAL A 115 -16.54 -14.79 1.54
CA VAL A 115 -17.56 -14.26 2.44
C VAL A 115 -18.36 -13.18 1.74
N ASN A 116 -19.64 -13.47 1.49
CA ASN A 116 -20.60 -12.51 0.97
C ASN A 116 -21.15 -11.67 2.13
N ASP A 117 -20.76 -10.40 2.21
CA ASP A 117 -21.14 -9.46 3.27
C ASP A 117 -22.49 -8.80 2.96
N GLY A 118 -23.55 -9.61 2.83
CA GLY A 118 -24.91 -9.13 2.58
C GLY A 118 -25.04 -8.34 1.27
N SER A 119 -24.57 -8.89 0.13
CA SER A 119 -24.70 -8.23 -1.18
C SER A 119 -26.14 -8.17 -1.65
N ASP A 120 -26.49 -7.09 -2.36
CA ASP A 120 -27.82 -6.84 -2.92
C ASP A 120 -27.91 -7.15 -4.42
N ASP A 121 -26.75 -7.47 -5.04
CA ASP A 121 -26.59 -7.83 -6.45
C ASP A 121 -26.41 -9.35 -6.63
N ASP A 122 -25.97 -9.77 -7.82
CA ASP A 122 -25.74 -11.18 -8.17
C ASP A 122 -24.40 -11.77 -7.63
N THR A 123 -23.70 -11.06 -6.73
CA THR A 123 -22.45 -11.54 -6.10
C THR A 123 -22.62 -12.91 -5.44
N GLY A 124 -23.74 -13.12 -4.70
CA GLY A 124 -24.05 -14.41 -4.07
C GLY A 124 -24.10 -15.55 -5.08
N TYR A 125 -24.80 -15.36 -6.20
CA TYR A 125 -24.87 -16.33 -7.28
C TYR A 125 -23.47 -16.71 -7.82
N TRP A 126 -22.61 -15.72 -8.07
CA TRP A 126 -21.27 -15.99 -8.58
C TRP A 126 -20.38 -16.70 -7.55
N MET A 127 -20.56 -16.43 -6.27
CA MET A 127 -19.87 -17.17 -5.20
C MET A 127 -20.36 -18.62 -5.10
N ASP A 128 -21.67 -18.88 -5.17
CA ASP A 128 -22.23 -20.25 -5.18
C ASP A 128 -21.71 -21.06 -6.38
N LYS A 129 -21.51 -20.39 -7.52
CA LYS A 129 -20.87 -21.01 -8.67
C LYS A 129 -19.42 -21.42 -8.37
N CYS A 130 -18.67 -20.67 -7.55
CA CYS A 130 -17.33 -21.05 -7.13
C CYS A 130 -17.31 -22.31 -6.25
N VAL A 131 -18.37 -22.59 -5.48
CA VAL A 131 -18.53 -23.86 -4.76
C VAL A 131 -18.56 -25.02 -5.74
N THR A 132 -19.37 -24.89 -6.81
CA THR A 132 -19.55 -25.95 -7.81
C THR A 132 -18.30 -26.15 -8.69
N ASP A 133 -17.68 -25.05 -9.13
CA ASP A 133 -16.61 -25.09 -10.12
C ASP A 133 -15.22 -25.34 -9.51
N PHE A 134 -14.99 -24.92 -8.27
CA PHE A 134 -13.66 -24.91 -7.63
C PHE A 134 -13.59 -25.59 -6.24
N ASP A 135 -14.73 -26.07 -5.70
CA ASP A 135 -14.83 -26.64 -4.36
C ASP A 135 -14.43 -25.65 -3.24
N TYR A 136 -14.84 -24.38 -3.39
CA TYR A 136 -14.59 -23.33 -2.41
C TYR A 136 -15.70 -23.29 -1.36
N HIS A 137 -15.35 -22.89 -0.14
CA HIS A 137 -16.33 -22.66 0.91
C HIS A 137 -16.86 -21.23 0.84
N VAL A 138 -18.21 -21.08 0.90
CA VAL A 138 -18.86 -19.76 0.87
C VAL A 138 -19.67 -19.54 2.14
N ILE A 139 -19.51 -18.35 2.74
CA ILE A 139 -20.30 -17.87 3.87
C ILE A 139 -21.15 -16.71 3.40
N HIS A 140 -22.47 -16.82 3.49
CA HIS A 140 -23.37 -15.70 3.22
C HIS A 140 -23.81 -15.07 4.53
N LEU A 141 -23.57 -13.77 4.69
CA LEU A 141 -24.11 -12.97 5.79
C LEU A 141 -25.47 -12.39 5.37
N GLU A 142 -26.41 -12.36 6.27
CA GLU A 142 -27.76 -11.80 6.01
C GLU A 142 -27.68 -10.28 5.81
N ASP A 143 -26.86 -9.61 6.63
CA ASP A 143 -26.68 -8.17 6.61
C ASP A 143 -25.24 -7.77 6.27
N ASN A 144 -25.07 -6.54 5.77
CA ASN A 144 -23.75 -5.93 5.61
C ASN A 144 -23.16 -5.55 6.96
N LEU A 145 -22.26 -6.35 7.46
CA LEU A 145 -21.55 -6.13 8.73
C LEU A 145 -20.22 -5.40 8.55
N GLY A 146 -19.76 -5.24 7.31
CA GLY A 146 -18.50 -4.63 6.93
C GLY A 146 -17.33 -5.63 6.85
N LYS A 147 -16.34 -5.30 6.02
CA LYS A 147 -15.22 -6.19 5.67
C LYS A 147 -14.51 -6.81 6.87
N ARG A 148 -14.31 -6.07 7.96
CA ARG A 148 -13.67 -6.58 9.18
C ARG A 148 -14.46 -7.74 9.79
N GLN A 149 -15.78 -7.60 9.86
CA GLN A 149 -16.65 -8.65 10.40
C GLN A 149 -16.73 -9.85 9.45
N ALA A 150 -16.79 -9.62 8.14
CA ALA A 150 -16.77 -10.68 7.14
C ALA A 150 -15.49 -11.54 7.27
N ILE A 151 -14.32 -10.90 7.39
CA ILE A 151 -13.06 -11.62 7.64
C ILE A 151 -13.09 -12.35 8.98
N ALA A 152 -13.59 -11.72 10.05
CA ALA A 152 -13.66 -12.34 11.37
C ALA A 152 -14.54 -13.60 11.36
N ARG A 153 -15.64 -13.63 10.61
CA ARG A 153 -16.48 -14.83 10.43
C ARG A 153 -15.72 -15.99 9.78
N ALA A 154 -14.93 -15.72 8.74
CA ALA A 154 -14.07 -16.74 8.17
C ALA A 154 -12.98 -17.21 9.16
N MET A 155 -12.46 -16.30 9.99
CA MET A 155 -11.46 -16.63 11.00
C MET A 155 -11.98 -17.53 12.13
N GLU A 156 -13.29 -17.55 12.40
CA GLU A 156 -13.89 -18.46 13.39
C GLU A 156 -13.60 -19.93 13.05
N ILE A 157 -13.73 -20.30 11.78
CA ILE A 157 -13.51 -21.67 11.28
C ILE A 157 -12.05 -21.92 10.85
N ASN A 158 -11.19 -20.92 10.92
CA ASN A 158 -9.81 -21.04 10.47
C ASN A 158 -8.94 -21.83 11.45
N SER A 159 -8.41 -22.96 11.00
CA SER A 159 -7.45 -23.81 11.72
C SER A 159 -6.10 -23.91 11.00
N SER A 160 -5.90 -23.18 9.88
CA SER A 160 -4.67 -23.21 9.13
C SER A 160 -3.53 -22.47 9.85
N GLU A 161 -2.29 -22.77 9.48
CA GLU A 161 -1.11 -22.07 10.02
C GLU A 161 -0.97 -20.64 9.49
N ILE A 162 -1.35 -20.42 8.22
CA ILE A 162 -1.25 -19.12 7.54
C ILE A 162 -2.61 -18.71 7.01
N THR A 163 -2.97 -17.47 7.28
CA THR A 163 -4.13 -16.78 6.70
C THR A 163 -3.68 -15.87 5.58
N VAL A 164 -4.32 -15.96 4.43
CA VAL A 164 -4.13 -15.07 3.28
C VAL A 164 -5.39 -14.23 3.09
N LEU A 165 -5.24 -12.90 3.06
CA LEU A 165 -6.34 -11.99 2.75
C LEU A 165 -6.16 -11.46 1.32
N VAL A 166 -7.24 -11.52 0.54
CA VAL A 166 -7.28 -11.07 -0.87
C VAL A 166 -8.58 -10.30 -1.09
N ASP A 167 -8.48 -9.11 -1.67
CA ASP A 167 -9.66 -8.34 -2.08
C ASP A 167 -10.40 -9.04 -3.22
N SER A 168 -11.71 -8.88 -3.25
CA SER A 168 -12.63 -9.52 -4.21
C SER A 168 -12.41 -9.12 -5.68
N ASP A 169 -11.61 -8.07 -5.92
CA ASP A 169 -11.23 -7.54 -7.23
C ASP A 169 -9.74 -7.74 -7.55
N SER A 170 -9.09 -8.65 -6.84
CA SER A 170 -7.64 -8.87 -6.96
C SER A 170 -7.32 -10.26 -7.50
N ALA A 171 -6.42 -10.32 -8.46
CA ALA A 171 -5.91 -11.55 -9.06
C ALA A 171 -4.49 -11.83 -8.58
N LEU A 172 -4.27 -12.97 -7.94
CA LEU A 172 -2.94 -13.42 -7.53
C LEU A 172 -2.16 -14.00 -8.73
N GLU A 173 -0.85 -13.77 -8.78
CA GLU A 173 0.03 -14.52 -9.68
C GLU A 173 0.22 -15.95 -9.17
N LYS A 174 0.45 -16.92 -10.07
CA LYS A 174 0.46 -18.37 -9.76
C LYS A 174 1.38 -18.74 -8.60
N SER A 175 2.57 -18.16 -8.52
CA SER A 175 3.56 -18.43 -7.48
C SER A 175 3.42 -17.56 -6.23
N SER A 176 2.43 -16.70 -6.14
CA SER A 176 2.35 -15.65 -5.11
C SER A 176 2.34 -16.19 -3.67
N ILE A 177 1.62 -17.28 -3.41
CA ILE A 177 1.61 -17.91 -2.09
C ILE A 177 3.01 -18.46 -1.77
N LEU A 178 3.60 -19.22 -2.68
CA LEU A 178 4.95 -19.80 -2.48
C LEU A 178 5.99 -18.69 -2.23
N GLU A 179 5.97 -17.63 -3.02
CA GLU A 179 6.87 -16.49 -2.85
C GLU A 179 6.64 -15.75 -1.53
N GLY A 180 5.38 -15.60 -1.11
CA GLY A 180 5.04 -14.96 0.17
C GLY A 180 5.48 -15.79 1.38
N LEU A 181 5.31 -17.11 1.32
CA LEU A 181 5.70 -18.02 2.41
C LEU A 181 7.19 -17.99 2.71
N ARG A 182 8.04 -17.66 1.72
CA ARG A 182 9.49 -17.54 1.90
C ARG A 182 9.91 -16.52 2.97
N GLY A 183 9.07 -15.54 3.24
CA GLY A 183 9.34 -14.49 4.23
C GLY A 183 9.11 -14.91 5.69
N PHE A 184 8.41 -16.00 5.95
CA PHE A 184 8.15 -16.46 7.32
C PHE A 184 9.34 -17.22 7.94
N ILE A 185 10.55 -16.67 7.80
CA ILE A 185 11.81 -17.28 8.28
C ILE A 185 12.00 -17.23 9.80
N SER A 186 11.22 -16.41 10.51
CA SER A 186 11.31 -16.21 11.94
C SER A 186 9.91 -16.10 12.56
N PRO A 187 9.69 -16.60 13.79
CA PRO A 187 8.44 -16.38 14.51
C PRO A 187 8.08 -14.90 14.74
N LYS A 188 9.08 -14.01 14.71
CA LYS A 188 8.84 -12.55 14.82
C LYS A 188 8.16 -11.97 13.59
N VAL A 189 8.30 -12.60 12.41
CA VAL A 189 7.60 -12.16 11.20
C VAL A 189 6.17 -12.67 11.25
N ALA A 190 5.24 -11.80 11.61
CA ALA A 190 3.82 -12.13 11.75
C ALA A 190 3.03 -11.90 10.45
N ALA A 191 3.49 -11.02 9.59
CA ALA A 191 2.79 -10.72 8.35
C ALA A 191 3.74 -10.42 7.17
N ILE A 192 3.25 -10.75 5.98
CA ILE A 192 3.86 -10.47 4.69
C ILE A 192 2.93 -9.56 3.90
N CYS A 193 3.45 -8.43 3.44
CA CYS A 193 2.80 -7.56 2.48
C CYS A 193 3.25 -7.97 1.06
N GLY A 194 2.33 -8.40 0.22
CA GLY A 194 2.61 -8.67 -1.20
C GLY A 194 2.76 -7.38 -2.01
N HIS A 195 3.23 -7.52 -3.24
CA HIS A 195 3.27 -6.45 -4.23
C HIS A 195 1.95 -6.38 -4.99
N THR A 196 1.43 -5.19 -5.19
CA THR A 196 0.20 -4.99 -5.97
C THR A 196 0.49 -4.15 -7.20
N ASP A 197 0.27 -4.74 -8.37
CA ASP A 197 0.28 -4.07 -9.67
C ASP A 197 -1.17 -3.69 -10.07
N VAL A 198 -1.31 -2.79 -11.04
CA VAL A 198 -2.61 -2.36 -11.57
C VAL A 198 -2.94 -3.15 -12.85
N ASP A 199 -4.03 -3.92 -12.82
CA ASP A 199 -4.43 -4.78 -13.94
C ASP A 199 -4.92 -3.96 -15.14
N ASN A 200 -5.80 -2.99 -14.91
CA ASN A 200 -6.34 -2.10 -15.94
C ASN A 200 -5.45 -0.88 -16.25
N SER A 201 -4.13 -1.03 -16.11
CA SER A 201 -3.14 0.06 -16.18
C SER A 201 -3.17 0.89 -17.47
N THR A 202 -3.66 0.34 -18.58
CA THR A 202 -3.66 1.00 -19.91
C THR A 202 -5.00 1.58 -20.32
N SER A 203 -6.09 1.39 -19.54
CA SER A 203 -7.45 1.72 -19.91
C SER A 203 -7.70 3.22 -20.08
N THR A 204 -7.19 4.06 -19.19
CA THR A 204 -7.35 5.52 -19.23
C THR A 204 -6.08 6.24 -18.79
N TRP A 205 -6.00 7.55 -19.00
CA TRP A 205 -4.89 8.35 -18.46
C TRP A 205 -4.81 8.26 -16.93
N LEU A 206 -5.97 8.16 -16.27
CA LEU A 206 -6.09 8.08 -14.81
C LEU A 206 -5.56 6.74 -14.29
N THR A 207 -5.86 5.62 -14.97
CA THR A 207 -5.34 4.30 -14.60
C THR A 207 -3.83 4.19 -14.86
N LYS A 208 -3.33 4.81 -15.95
CA LYS A 208 -1.89 4.91 -16.23
C LYS A 208 -1.13 5.65 -15.12
N MET A 209 -1.67 6.77 -14.64
CA MET A 209 -1.12 7.53 -13.52
C MET A 209 -1.12 6.69 -12.24
N GLN A 210 -2.24 6.03 -11.94
CA GLN A 210 -2.35 5.18 -10.75
C GLN A 210 -1.39 3.99 -10.79
N ALA A 211 -1.19 3.35 -11.94
CA ALA A 211 -0.24 2.24 -12.09
C ALA A 211 1.18 2.66 -11.68
N GLN A 212 1.62 3.85 -12.09
CA GLN A 212 2.92 4.37 -11.67
C GLN A 212 2.97 4.73 -10.18
N GLN A 213 1.88 5.29 -9.62
CA GLN A 213 1.78 5.57 -8.19
C GLN A 213 1.90 4.29 -7.36
N TYR A 214 1.17 3.24 -7.73
CA TYR A 214 1.23 1.94 -7.07
C TYR A 214 2.64 1.38 -7.12
N PHE A 215 3.25 1.32 -8.30
CA PHE A 215 4.61 0.83 -8.47
C PHE A 215 5.61 1.57 -7.57
N ILE A 216 5.60 2.90 -7.59
CA ILE A 216 6.49 3.72 -6.77
C ILE A 216 6.25 3.48 -5.28
N ALA A 217 4.97 3.47 -4.85
CA ALA A 217 4.61 3.27 -3.46
C ALA A 217 5.07 1.90 -2.95
N PHE A 218 4.78 0.82 -3.68
CA PHE A 218 5.19 -0.52 -3.29
C PHE A 218 6.71 -0.70 -3.33
N LYS A 219 7.37 -0.29 -4.42
CA LYS A 219 8.81 -0.49 -4.57
C LYS A 219 9.64 0.36 -3.60
N THR A 220 9.27 1.60 -3.34
CA THR A 220 10.14 2.50 -2.55
C THR A 220 9.72 2.59 -1.08
N PHE A 221 8.43 2.85 -0.77
CA PHE A 221 8.00 2.96 0.62
C PHE A 221 8.03 1.61 1.34
N LYS A 222 7.44 0.57 0.70
CA LYS A 222 7.39 -0.76 1.31
C LYS A 222 8.77 -1.37 1.53
N SER A 223 9.74 -1.13 0.62
CA SER A 223 11.12 -1.57 0.82
C SER A 223 11.78 -0.88 2.02
N LEU A 224 11.61 0.44 2.15
CA LEU A 224 12.11 1.19 3.30
C LEU A 224 11.49 0.69 4.62
N GLU A 225 10.16 0.59 4.67
CA GLU A 225 9.44 0.11 5.86
C GLU A 225 9.84 -1.32 6.22
N SER A 226 9.97 -2.18 5.22
CA SER A 226 10.32 -3.59 5.36
C SER A 226 11.77 -3.80 5.81
N PHE A 227 12.70 -2.95 5.37
CA PHE A 227 14.09 -2.98 5.83
C PHE A 227 14.18 -2.91 7.38
N PHE A 228 13.26 -2.16 8.00
CA PHE A 228 13.12 -2.07 9.45
C PHE A 228 12.10 -3.06 10.04
N GLY A 229 11.59 -4.01 9.26
CA GLY A 229 10.57 -4.96 9.71
C GLY A 229 9.26 -4.29 10.15
N SER A 230 8.93 -3.14 9.59
CA SER A 230 7.85 -2.27 10.11
C SER A 230 7.00 -1.70 8.96
N VAL A 231 6.55 -2.56 8.05
CA VAL A 231 5.55 -2.16 7.04
C VAL A 231 4.29 -1.67 7.75
N ILE A 232 3.86 -0.44 7.47
CA ILE A 232 2.76 0.22 8.19
C ILE A 232 1.37 -0.04 7.61
N CYS A 233 1.28 -0.79 6.51
CA CYS A 233 0.03 -1.17 5.87
C CYS A 233 0.24 -2.42 5.02
N CYS A 234 -0.32 -3.55 5.42
CA CYS A 234 -0.45 -4.73 4.58
C CYS A 234 -1.63 -4.51 3.63
N SER A 235 -1.37 -4.43 2.32
CA SER A 235 -2.42 -4.16 1.33
C SER A 235 -3.51 -5.22 1.34
N GLY A 236 -4.78 -4.80 1.31
CA GLY A 236 -5.93 -5.70 1.20
C GLY A 236 -5.92 -6.55 -0.08
N ALA A 237 -5.30 -6.07 -1.15
CA ALA A 237 -5.19 -6.82 -2.41
C ALA A 237 -4.42 -8.13 -2.26
N PHE A 238 -3.39 -8.18 -1.41
CA PHE A 238 -2.66 -9.39 -1.07
C PHE A 238 -1.82 -9.22 0.19
N SER A 239 -2.17 -9.94 1.23
CA SER A 239 -1.39 -10.01 2.46
C SER A 239 -1.51 -11.38 3.11
N MET A 240 -0.45 -11.81 3.82
CA MET A 240 -0.37 -13.09 4.49
C MET A 240 -0.02 -12.89 5.96
N TYR A 241 -0.60 -13.71 6.82
CA TYR A 241 -0.47 -13.57 8.28
C TYR A 241 -0.28 -14.93 8.95
N ARG A 242 0.46 -14.99 10.04
CA ARG A 242 0.40 -16.12 10.96
C ARG A 242 -0.95 -16.14 11.64
N THR A 243 -1.68 -17.23 11.47
CA THR A 243 -3.05 -17.37 12.00
C THR A 243 -3.08 -17.31 13.53
N ASP A 244 -2.13 -17.94 14.18
CA ASP A 244 -1.99 -17.95 15.65
C ASP A 244 -1.76 -16.54 16.22
N VAL A 245 -1.16 -15.65 15.45
CA VAL A 245 -0.93 -14.25 15.86
C VAL A 245 -2.15 -13.37 15.62
N ILE A 246 -2.83 -13.48 14.46
CA ILE A 246 -3.95 -12.57 14.15
C ILE A 246 -5.28 -13.03 14.73
N LYS A 247 -5.53 -14.34 14.88
CA LYS A 247 -6.81 -14.87 15.36
C LYS A 247 -7.20 -14.32 16.74
N PRO A 248 -6.30 -14.21 17.74
CA PRO A 248 -6.62 -13.58 19.02
C PRO A 248 -6.95 -12.09 18.94
N LEU A 249 -6.47 -11.40 17.90
CA LEU A 249 -6.68 -9.96 17.71
C LEU A 249 -8.03 -9.62 17.06
N MET A 250 -8.76 -10.61 16.51
CA MET A 250 -10.00 -10.36 15.75
C MET A 250 -11.04 -9.61 16.57
N GLY A 251 -11.23 -9.96 17.86
CA GLY A 251 -12.17 -9.27 18.73
C GLY A 251 -11.84 -7.79 18.93
N GLU A 252 -10.57 -7.47 19.19
CA GLU A 252 -10.11 -6.08 19.31
C GLU A 252 -10.22 -5.36 17.98
N TRP A 253 -9.76 -5.97 16.89
CA TRP A 253 -9.73 -5.37 15.56
C TRP A 253 -11.12 -4.99 15.03
N THR A 254 -12.13 -5.85 15.22
CA THR A 254 -13.50 -5.61 14.75
C THR A 254 -14.25 -4.58 15.57
N THR A 255 -13.84 -4.35 16.82
CA THR A 255 -14.49 -3.40 17.74
C THR A 255 -13.73 -2.09 17.91
N GLN A 256 -12.63 -1.89 17.16
CA GLN A 256 -11.85 -0.63 17.22
C GLN A 256 -12.72 0.59 17.03
N LYS A 257 -12.51 1.61 17.86
CA LYS A 257 -13.20 2.91 17.77
C LYS A 257 -12.19 4.03 17.53
N PHE A 258 -12.67 5.08 16.88
CA PHE A 258 -11.96 6.34 16.75
C PHE A 258 -12.94 7.49 17.04
N LEU A 259 -12.60 8.39 17.96
CA LEU A 259 -13.49 9.45 18.44
C LEU A 259 -14.92 8.95 18.81
N GLY A 260 -14.98 7.76 19.43
CA GLY A 260 -16.24 7.13 19.87
C GLY A 260 -17.00 6.33 18.79
N THR A 261 -16.64 6.45 17.51
CA THR A 261 -17.30 5.78 16.39
C THR A 261 -16.54 4.48 16.03
N VAL A 262 -17.27 3.39 15.76
CA VAL A 262 -16.68 2.13 15.28
C VAL A 262 -16.07 2.34 13.89
N ARG A 263 -14.87 1.82 13.66
CA ARG A 263 -14.16 1.95 12.38
C ARG A 263 -14.73 0.98 11.35
N THR A 264 -15.17 1.50 10.22
CA THR A 264 -15.71 0.72 9.09
C THR A 264 -14.75 0.61 7.92
N PHE A 265 -13.66 1.39 7.90
CA PHE A 265 -12.60 1.36 6.88
C PHE A 265 -11.20 1.39 7.53
N GLY A 266 -10.15 1.21 6.73
CA GLY A 266 -8.79 1.10 7.23
C GLY A 266 -8.53 -0.24 7.92
N ASP A 267 -9.17 -1.28 7.44
CA ASP A 267 -9.07 -2.65 7.90
C ASP A 267 -7.64 -3.17 7.84
N ASP A 268 -6.96 -2.99 6.70
CA ASP A 268 -5.59 -3.38 6.46
C ASP A 268 -4.58 -2.65 7.40
N ARG A 269 -4.69 -1.33 7.53
CA ARG A 269 -3.86 -0.56 8.46
C ARG A 269 -4.17 -0.86 9.92
N GLY A 270 -5.44 -1.02 10.25
CA GLY A 270 -5.87 -1.33 11.62
C GLY A 270 -5.27 -2.64 12.14
N LEU A 271 -5.32 -3.72 11.34
CA LEU A 271 -4.71 -5.00 11.69
C LEU A 271 -3.18 -4.89 11.73
N THR A 272 -2.58 -4.20 10.75
CA THR A 272 -1.14 -3.94 10.72
C THR A 272 -0.66 -3.18 11.96
N ASN A 273 -1.40 -2.17 12.43
CA ASN A 273 -1.08 -1.41 13.63
C ASN A 273 -1.09 -2.26 14.91
N LEU A 274 -2.04 -3.19 15.03
CA LEU A 274 -2.09 -4.12 16.16
C LEU A 274 -0.83 -4.99 16.19
N LEU A 275 -0.43 -5.56 15.05
CA LEU A 275 0.79 -6.36 14.94
C LEU A 275 2.06 -5.56 15.29
N LEU A 276 2.17 -4.32 14.80
CA LEU A 276 3.31 -3.44 15.11
C LEU A 276 3.35 -3.04 16.57
N ARG A 277 2.18 -2.77 17.19
CA ARG A 277 2.03 -2.50 18.62
C ARG A 277 2.55 -3.65 19.47
N ASP A 278 2.21 -4.88 19.08
CA ASP A 278 2.59 -6.08 19.81
C ASP A 278 4.03 -6.54 19.51
N GLY A 279 4.79 -5.74 18.75
CA GLY A 279 6.23 -5.93 18.52
C GLY A 279 6.59 -6.90 17.40
N HIS A 280 5.61 -7.35 16.61
CA HIS A 280 5.84 -8.23 15.46
C HIS A 280 6.49 -7.50 14.29
N ASN A 281 7.24 -8.24 13.48
CA ASN A 281 7.79 -7.76 12.24
C ASN A 281 6.82 -8.00 11.09
N ILE A 282 6.75 -7.03 10.20
CA ILE A 282 5.98 -7.09 8.96
C ILE A 282 6.92 -6.74 7.82
N ILE A 283 7.00 -7.60 6.82
CA ILE A 283 7.92 -7.43 5.70
C ILE A 283 7.18 -7.40 4.37
N TYR A 284 7.78 -6.74 3.39
CA TYR A 284 7.29 -6.65 2.02
C TYR A 284 8.06 -7.59 1.12
N LEU A 285 7.36 -8.36 0.28
CA LEU A 285 7.98 -9.26 -0.68
C LEU A 285 7.57 -8.89 -2.12
N PRO A 286 8.51 -8.36 -2.92
CA PRO A 286 8.21 -7.85 -4.27
C PRO A 286 7.86 -8.94 -5.31
N LYS A 287 8.13 -10.22 -5.02
CA LYS A 287 7.80 -11.35 -5.89
C LYS A 287 6.46 -12.00 -5.54
N ALA A 288 5.95 -11.80 -4.34
CA ALA A 288 4.61 -12.22 -3.94
C ALA A 288 3.60 -11.20 -4.48
N LYS A 289 3.00 -11.46 -5.65
CA LYS A 289 2.30 -10.46 -6.44
C LYS A 289 0.81 -10.68 -6.56
N ALA A 290 0.07 -9.58 -6.56
CA ALA A 290 -1.31 -9.50 -7.00
C ALA A 290 -1.50 -8.38 -8.02
N ARG A 291 -2.59 -8.45 -8.78
CA ARG A 291 -3.07 -7.37 -9.64
C ARG A 291 -4.46 -6.96 -9.19
N THR A 292 -4.74 -5.67 -9.15
CA THR A 292 -6.04 -5.11 -8.74
C THR A 292 -6.56 -4.12 -9.77
N ILE A 293 -7.87 -3.91 -9.81
CA ILE A 293 -8.52 -2.95 -10.70
C ILE A 293 -8.59 -1.60 -9.99
N VAL A 294 -8.15 -0.54 -10.67
CA VAL A 294 -8.21 0.83 -10.13
C VAL A 294 -9.28 1.69 -10.81
N PRO A 295 -9.78 2.74 -10.14
CA PRO A 295 -10.80 3.64 -10.69
C PRO A 295 -10.44 4.22 -12.05
N GLN A 296 -11.39 4.19 -12.98
CA GLN A 296 -11.25 4.74 -14.33
C GLN A 296 -11.81 6.16 -14.45
N THR A 297 -12.59 6.63 -13.47
CA THR A 297 -13.22 7.95 -13.44
C THR A 297 -12.74 8.77 -12.26
N LEU A 298 -12.62 10.09 -12.44
CA LEU A 298 -12.17 11.02 -11.39
C LEU A 298 -13.08 10.98 -10.15
N GLY A 299 -14.39 10.87 -10.33
CA GLY A 299 -15.33 10.87 -9.21
C GLY A 299 -15.11 9.68 -8.27
N VAL A 300 -14.96 8.46 -8.83
CA VAL A 300 -14.65 7.26 -8.05
C VAL A 300 -13.26 7.35 -7.41
N TYR A 301 -12.27 7.85 -8.17
CA TYR A 301 -10.91 8.03 -7.67
C TYR A 301 -10.85 9.00 -6.48
N VAL A 302 -11.52 10.15 -6.55
CA VAL A 302 -11.56 11.13 -5.45
C VAL A 302 -12.21 10.54 -4.19
N ARG A 303 -13.33 9.80 -4.33
CA ARG A 303 -13.97 9.11 -3.19
C ARG A 303 -13.02 8.09 -2.55
N GLN A 304 -12.35 7.26 -3.36
CA GLN A 304 -11.36 6.29 -2.89
C GLN A 304 -10.20 7.00 -2.15
N GLN A 305 -9.67 8.08 -2.73
CA GLN A 305 -8.57 8.85 -2.14
C GLN A 305 -8.97 9.56 -0.85
N LEU A 306 -10.21 10.04 -0.72
CA LEU A 306 -10.74 10.62 0.51
C LEU A 306 -10.80 9.56 1.62
N ARG A 307 -11.33 8.37 1.32
CA ARG A 307 -11.38 7.23 2.24
C ARG A 307 -9.99 6.82 2.70
N TRP A 308 -9.01 6.74 1.77
CA TRP A 308 -7.63 6.39 2.11
C TRP A 308 -6.93 7.44 2.99
N ARG A 309 -7.22 8.74 2.77
CA ARG A 309 -6.67 9.81 3.62
C ARG A 309 -7.26 9.78 5.02
N ARG A 310 -8.57 9.60 5.14
CA ARG A 310 -9.23 9.40 6.45
C ARG A 310 -8.61 8.21 7.19
N SER A 311 -8.49 7.06 6.51
CA SER A 311 -7.84 5.87 7.07
C SER A 311 -6.40 6.14 7.50
N PHE A 312 -5.60 6.77 6.61
CA PHE A 312 -4.21 7.11 6.92
C PHE A 312 -4.10 7.98 8.18
N LEU A 313 -4.89 9.05 8.26
CA LEU A 313 -4.85 9.97 9.41
C LEU A 313 -5.29 9.27 10.71
N MET A 314 -6.43 8.60 10.68
CA MET A 314 -7.00 7.91 11.82
C MET A 314 -6.04 6.83 12.36
N GLU A 315 -5.52 6.00 11.49
CA GLU A 315 -4.62 4.91 11.88
C GLU A 315 -3.22 5.43 12.27
N SER A 316 -2.74 6.52 11.66
CA SER A 316 -1.47 7.14 12.06
C SER A 316 -1.58 7.80 13.43
N ILE A 317 -2.69 8.49 13.72
CA ILE A 317 -2.93 9.05 15.07
C ILE A 317 -2.98 7.92 16.12
N SER A 318 -3.65 6.82 15.81
CA SER A 318 -3.70 5.64 16.70
C SER A 318 -2.31 5.01 16.91
N ALA A 319 -1.45 5.05 15.90
CA ALA A 319 -0.10 4.49 15.96
C ALA A 319 0.92 5.38 16.70
N LEU A 320 0.63 6.66 16.95
CA LEU A 320 1.55 7.57 17.67
C LEU A 320 2.04 6.99 19.00
N GLY A 321 1.15 6.28 19.72
CA GLY A 321 1.44 5.75 21.05
C GLY A 321 2.41 4.56 21.08
N HIS A 322 2.70 3.91 19.94
CA HIS A 322 3.54 2.70 19.91
C HIS A 322 4.65 2.71 18.86
N MET A 323 4.56 3.54 17.82
CA MET A 323 5.55 3.54 16.73
C MET A 323 6.96 3.95 17.21
N TRP A 324 7.08 4.73 18.29
CA TRP A 324 8.37 5.08 18.88
C TRP A 324 9.13 3.87 19.47
N LYS A 325 8.45 2.74 19.72
CA LYS A 325 9.03 1.48 20.19
C LYS A 325 9.63 0.63 19.06
N ARG A 326 9.36 0.99 17.80
CA ARG A 326 9.91 0.31 16.63
C ARG A 326 11.38 0.69 16.41
N PRO A 327 12.13 -0.03 15.54
CA PRO A 327 13.49 0.37 15.20
C PRO A 327 13.57 1.85 14.82
N ILE A 328 14.64 2.54 15.26
CA ILE A 328 14.75 4.01 15.18
C ILE A 328 14.50 4.55 13.77
N GLY A 329 14.96 3.84 12.72
CA GLY A 329 14.72 4.25 11.33
C GLY A 329 13.24 4.20 10.95
N ALA A 330 12.50 3.15 11.37
CA ALA A 330 11.05 3.07 11.16
C ALA A 330 10.30 4.17 11.91
N SER A 331 10.66 4.40 13.17
CA SER A 331 10.06 5.45 14.02
C SER A 331 10.27 6.82 13.39
N LEU A 332 11.51 7.18 13.08
CA LEU A 332 11.84 8.47 12.48
C LEU A 332 11.08 8.69 11.16
N MET A 333 11.05 7.68 10.28
CA MET A 333 10.35 7.80 9.00
C MET A 333 8.84 7.91 9.18
N PHE A 334 8.24 7.17 10.12
CA PHE A 334 6.82 7.27 10.43
C PHE A 334 6.44 8.69 10.87
N TYR A 335 7.12 9.23 11.88
CA TYR A 335 6.84 10.57 12.39
C TYR A 335 7.15 11.67 11.37
N LEU A 336 8.22 11.50 10.58
CA LEU A 336 8.57 12.44 9.51
C LEU A 336 7.52 12.48 8.41
N VAL A 337 7.05 11.32 7.93
CA VAL A 337 6.00 11.24 6.89
C VAL A 337 4.68 11.80 7.40
N LEU A 338 4.32 11.51 8.66
CA LEU A 338 3.13 12.09 9.28
C LEU A 338 3.24 13.60 9.40
N PHE A 339 4.37 14.14 9.89
CA PHE A 339 4.62 15.58 9.94
C PHE A 339 4.52 16.23 8.55
N LEU A 340 5.19 15.68 7.54
CA LEU A 340 5.15 16.19 6.18
C LEU A 340 3.73 16.20 5.61
N THR A 341 2.95 15.15 5.89
CA THR A 341 1.56 15.07 5.45
C THR A 341 0.72 16.15 6.12
N MET A 342 0.82 16.31 7.45
CA MET A 342 0.04 17.30 8.20
C MET A 342 0.45 18.74 7.87
N ALA A 343 1.72 19.00 7.62
CA ALA A 343 2.22 20.34 7.25
C ALA A 343 1.95 20.72 5.78
N SER A 344 1.75 19.72 4.91
CA SER A 344 1.67 19.95 3.46
C SER A 344 0.59 20.95 3.02
N PRO A 345 -0.66 20.99 3.56
CA PRO A 345 -1.64 21.98 3.14
C PRO A 345 -1.18 23.42 3.42
N PHE A 346 -0.55 23.64 4.58
CA PHE A 346 -0.07 24.97 4.97
C PHE A 346 1.11 25.41 4.09
N VAL A 347 2.04 24.50 3.83
CA VAL A 347 3.22 24.77 2.99
C VAL A 347 2.81 25.03 1.54
N VAL A 348 1.92 24.21 0.99
CA VAL A 348 1.43 24.37 -0.39
C VAL A 348 0.62 25.68 -0.52
N SER A 349 -0.24 25.99 0.47
CA SER A 349 -0.97 27.26 0.49
C SER A 349 -0.03 28.47 0.52
N TYR A 350 1.04 28.40 1.32
CA TYR A 350 2.03 29.46 1.36
C TYR A 350 2.72 29.64 0.01
N PHE A 351 3.30 28.59 -0.55
CA PHE A 351 4.08 28.71 -1.79
C PHE A 351 3.24 29.06 -3.03
N LEU A 352 1.98 28.65 -3.09
CA LEU A 352 1.13 28.87 -4.26
C LEU A 352 0.18 30.07 -4.12
N ILE A 353 -0.13 30.52 -2.90
CA ILE A 353 -1.17 31.55 -2.68
C ILE A 353 -0.63 32.71 -1.84
N ILE A 354 -0.20 32.43 -0.60
CA ILE A 354 0.13 33.49 0.37
C ILE A 354 1.41 34.23 -0.02
N GLY A 355 2.50 33.49 -0.25
CA GLY A 355 3.80 34.08 -0.59
C GLY A 355 3.81 34.91 -1.87
N PRO A 356 3.13 34.47 -2.97
CA PRO A 356 2.97 35.31 -4.15
C PRO A 356 2.22 36.61 -3.94
N ILE A 357 1.28 36.62 -2.97
CA ILE A 357 0.45 37.84 -2.70
C ILE A 357 1.15 38.80 -1.75
N PHE A 358 1.85 38.29 -0.73
CA PHE A 358 2.34 39.11 0.39
C PHE A 358 3.86 39.24 0.47
N ASP A 359 4.62 38.27 -0.10
CA ASP A 359 6.09 38.18 0.09
C ASP A 359 6.88 38.21 -1.24
N ASP A 360 6.26 38.63 -2.35
CA ASP A 360 6.86 38.61 -3.71
C ASP A 360 7.47 37.28 -4.12
N PHE A 361 6.97 36.18 -3.54
CA PHE A 361 7.47 34.84 -3.82
C PHE A 361 7.01 34.34 -5.21
N ASN A 362 7.94 33.84 -6.02
CA ASN A 362 7.61 33.28 -7.32
C ASN A 362 7.14 31.81 -7.18
N PRO A 363 5.84 31.50 -7.37
CA PRO A 363 5.30 30.14 -7.24
C PRO A 363 5.87 29.16 -8.27
N LEU A 364 6.41 29.66 -9.39
CA LEU A 364 6.98 28.84 -10.44
C LEU A 364 8.13 27.96 -9.91
N LEU A 365 8.96 28.47 -8.99
CA LEU A 365 10.05 27.70 -8.39
C LEU A 365 9.54 26.46 -7.63
N TYR A 366 8.41 26.61 -6.92
CA TYR A 366 7.79 25.50 -6.23
C TYR A 366 7.21 24.46 -7.21
N ILE A 367 6.51 24.93 -8.25
CA ILE A 367 5.95 24.06 -9.30
C ILE A 367 7.06 23.31 -10.04
N VAL A 368 8.16 23.96 -10.37
CA VAL A 368 9.33 23.31 -10.99
C VAL A 368 9.90 22.23 -10.06
N GLY A 369 10.04 22.51 -8.77
CA GLY A 369 10.51 21.52 -7.79
C GLY A 369 9.61 20.27 -7.71
N LEU A 370 8.30 20.45 -7.70
CA LEU A 370 7.34 19.34 -7.75
C LEU A 370 7.42 18.57 -9.06
N THR A 371 7.55 19.28 -10.19
CA THR A 371 7.69 18.66 -11.51
C THR A 371 8.94 17.79 -11.59
N LEU A 372 10.08 18.26 -11.04
CA LEU A 372 11.32 17.48 -10.99
C LEU A 372 11.16 16.20 -10.16
N ILE A 373 10.44 16.26 -9.04
CA ILE A 373 10.13 15.06 -8.24
C ILE A 373 9.28 14.08 -9.05
N ILE A 374 8.27 14.55 -9.75
CA ILE A 374 7.42 13.71 -10.62
C ILE A 374 8.24 13.09 -11.75
N LEU A 375 9.12 13.85 -12.40
CA LEU A 375 10.02 13.35 -13.43
C LEU A 375 10.97 12.27 -12.89
N LEU A 376 11.53 12.46 -11.70
CA LEU A 376 12.37 11.47 -11.04
C LEU A 376 11.59 10.13 -10.83
N HIS A 377 10.35 10.21 -10.34
CA HIS A 377 9.49 9.04 -10.18
C HIS A 377 9.16 8.39 -11.52
N GLN A 378 8.96 9.20 -12.56
CA GLN A 378 8.70 8.74 -13.93
C GLN A 378 9.89 7.96 -14.51
N VAL A 379 11.11 8.49 -14.36
CA VAL A 379 12.34 7.81 -14.80
C VAL A 379 12.56 6.52 -14.02
N PHE A 380 12.28 6.53 -12.70
CA PHE A 380 12.34 5.32 -11.87
C PHE A 380 11.39 4.23 -12.39
N TYR A 381 10.12 4.58 -12.62
CA TYR A 381 9.16 3.63 -13.18
C TYR A 381 9.67 3.03 -14.49
N TRP A 382 10.17 3.87 -15.40
CA TRP A 382 10.71 3.44 -16.69
C TRP A 382 11.93 2.53 -16.58
N ALA A 383 12.81 2.80 -15.63
CA ALA A 383 14.03 2.01 -15.42
C ALA A 383 13.76 0.63 -14.79
N PHE A 384 12.77 0.53 -13.91
CA PHE A 384 12.57 -0.65 -13.06
C PHE A 384 11.29 -1.43 -13.34
N GLN A 385 10.35 -0.91 -14.15
CA GLN A 385 9.15 -1.67 -14.54
C GLN A 385 9.51 -2.70 -15.61
N LEU A 386 9.17 -3.96 -15.35
CA LEU A 386 9.34 -5.09 -16.24
C LEU A 386 8.04 -5.91 -16.28
N PRO A 387 7.68 -6.54 -17.42
CA PRO A 387 8.27 -6.41 -18.76
C PRO A 387 7.91 -5.10 -19.46
N PRO A 388 8.62 -4.70 -20.52
CA PRO A 388 8.36 -3.45 -21.25
C PRO A 388 6.95 -3.32 -21.81
N ALA A 389 6.29 -4.44 -22.13
CA ALA A 389 4.92 -4.43 -22.67
C ALA A 389 3.89 -3.86 -21.68
N ASP A 390 4.15 -3.93 -20.38
CA ASP A 390 3.28 -3.41 -19.33
C ASP A 390 3.59 -1.95 -18.99
N LYS A 391 4.60 -1.34 -19.65
CA LYS A 391 4.97 0.05 -19.43
C LYS A 391 3.92 0.98 -20.02
N VAL A 392 3.38 1.85 -19.17
CA VAL A 392 2.55 2.98 -19.60
C VAL A 392 3.44 4.09 -20.20
N GLY A 393 2.86 5.03 -20.93
CA GLY A 393 3.61 6.10 -21.62
C GLY A 393 4.46 6.94 -20.66
N PHE A 394 5.63 7.44 -21.13
CA PHE A 394 6.61 8.13 -20.29
C PHE A 394 6.02 9.29 -19.48
N PHE A 395 5.15 10.11 -20.05
CA PHE A 395 4.56 11.26 -19.35
C PHE A 395 3.26 10.97 -18.59
N SER A 396 2.91 9.69 -18.39
CA SER A 396 1.64 9.30 -17.77
C SER A 396 1.49 9.73 -16.30
N LEU A 397 2.59 10.06 -15.61
CA LEU A 397 2.56 10.57 -14.24
C LEU A 397 2.38 12.09 -14.17
N MET A 398 2.55 12.83 -15.28
CA MET A 398 2.43 14.30 -15.28
C MET A 398 1.09 14.83 -14.73
N PRO A 399 -0.07 14.20 -15.01
CA PRO A 399 -1.34 14.62 -14.41
C PRO A 399 -1.36 14.56 -12.88
N MET A 400 -0.37 13.89 -12.27
CA MET A 400 -0.23 13.84 -10.83
C MET A 400 0.01 15.21 -10.20
N LEU A 401 0.63 16.17 -10.92
CA LEU A 401 0.92 17.49 -10.39
C LEU A 401 -0.35 18.25 -9.97
N PRO A 402 -1.32 18.52 -10.87
CA PRO A 402 -2.56 19.19 -10.48
C PRO A 402 -3.40 18.32 -9.51
N VAL A 403 -3.39 17.00 -9.66
CA VAL A 403 -4.10 16.08 -8.75
C VAL A 403 -3.51 16.18 -7.34
N TRP A 404 -2.18 16.20 -7.21
CA TRP A 404 -1.52 16.32 -5.90
C TRP A 404 -1.79 17.66 -5.23
N ILE A 405 -1.75 18.78 -5.99
CA ILE A 405 -2.09 20.11 -5.48
C ILE A 405 -3.54 20.13 -4.98
N PHE A 406 -4.49 19.65 -5.78
CA PHE A 406 -5.90 19.54 -5.40
C PHE A 406 -6.08 18.69 -4.13
N PHE A 407 -5.43 17.53 -4.08
CA PHE A 407 -5.52 16.64 -2.93
C PHE A 407 -4.91 17.25 -1.67
N THR A 408 -3.84 18.00 -1.79
CA THR A 408 -3.17 18.61 -0.64
C THR A 408 -3.95 19.82 -0.13
N LEU A 409 -4.42 20.68 -1.01
CA LEU A 409 -5.12 21.92 -0.62
C LEU A 409 -6.57 21.70 -0.20
N LEU A 410 -7.27 20.74 -0.77
CA LEU A 410 -8.70 20.55 -0.56
C LEU A 410 -9.04 19.21 0.06
N LEU A 411 -8.55 18.10 -0.49
CA LEU A 411 -8.99 16.77 -0.08
C LEU A 411 -8.44 16.37 1.30
N LEU A 412 -7.19 16.73 1.60
CA LEU A 412 -6.58 16.41 2.89
C LEU A 412 -7.20 17.23 4.04
N PRO A 413 -7.39 18.55 3.95
CA PRO A 413 -8.16 19.29 4.95
C PRO A 413 -9.60 18.79 5.12
N TRP A 414 -10.27 18.44 4.02
CA TRP A 414 -11.59 17.83 4.08
C TRP A 414 -11.59 16.50 4.84
N ALA A 415 -10.59 15.63 4.56
CA ALA A 415 -10.41 14.39 5.29
C ALA A 415 -10.20 14.63 6.79
N MET A 416 -9.41 15.66 7.16
CA MET A 416 -9.15 16.02 8.56
C MET A 416 -10.44 16.47 9.29
N MET A 417 -11.31 17.22 8.63
CA MET A 417 -12.56 17.71 9.20
C MET A 417 -13.64 16.62 9.30
N THR A 418 -13.50 15.53 8.55
CA THR A 418 -14.51 14.48 8.42
C THR A 418 -13.99 13.10 8.85
N LEU A 419 -13.06 13.05 9.81
CA LEU A 419 -12.47 11.80 10.32
C LEU A 419 -13.48 10.87 10.99
N SER A 420 -14.57 11.44 11.56
CA SER A 420 -15.63 10.67 12.22
C SER A 420 -16.65 10.08 11.24
N ASP A 421 -16.62 10.49 9.96
CA ASP A 421 -17.52 9.94 8.95
C ASP A 421 -17.09 8.52 8.59
N SER A 422 -17.92 7.56 8.99
CA SER A 422 -17.69 6.11 8.82
C SER A 422 -18.38 5.54 7.57
N SER A 423 -18.99 6.40 6.71
CA SER A 423 -19.66 5.92 5.51
C SER A 423 -18.68 5.22 4.57
N TRP A 424 -18.94 3.95 4.29
CA TRP A 424 -18.24 3.21 3.25
C TRP A 424 -18.75 3.70 1.89
N GLY A 425 -17.97 4.52 1.20
CA GLY A 425 -18.26 4.87 -0.18
C GLY A 425 -18.02 3.64 -1.07
N THR A 426 -19.08 2.93 -1.41
CA THR A 426 -19.08 1.90 -2.46
C THR A 426 -18.70 2.51 -3.81
N ARG A 427 -18.23 1.66 -4.73
CA ARG A 427 -17.87 2.02 -6.12
C ARG A 427 -18.95 2.79 -6.85
#